data_5752ac6c14dd4eff34bac753c6078a6c
#
_entry.id   5752ac6c14dd4eff34bac753c6078a6c
#
_cell.length_a   1.000
_cell.length_b   1.000
_cell.length_c   1.000
_cell.angle_alpha   90.00
_cell.angle_beta   90.00
_cell.angle_gamma   90.00
#
_symmetry.space_group_name_H-M   'P 1'
#
loop_
_entity.id
_entity.type
_entity.pdbx_description
1 polymer ?
#
loop_
_entity_poly.entity_id
_entity_poly.type
_entity_poly.pdbx_seq_one_letter_code
_entity_poly.pdbx_strand_id
1 'polypeptide(L)'
;MAHLSKKDLPIYYHVDPLDLHAKALLNAGPGFDFPYPSRESFEELQRAFADTHIFSEAIPASSPPAKGIYCSVDVTHTPQSELAGGFAFASISLLGITPAYSASSVDTLQFELYVNKERKKVYEYRVTKVKGTWIVLLPFAWINLFTPSRTEAFRAAAHQFFLDAERDGYFKKG
;
A
#
# COMPACT_ATOMS: atom_id res chain seq x y z
N MET A 1 -7.61 -13.48 14.99
CA MET A 1 -6.26 -13.28 14.46
C MET A 1 -5.72 -14.62 14.02
N ALA A 2 -5.42 -14.82 12.75
CA ALA A 2 -4.80 -16.05 12.28
C ALA A 2 -3.38 -16.12 12.84
N HIS A 3 -3.03 -17.21 13.49
CA HIS A 3 -1.69 -17.48 13.99
C HIS A 3 -0.83 -17.94 12.81
N LEU A 4 0.11 -17.09 12.39
CA LEU A 4 1.07 -17.43 11.35
C LEU A 4 2.16 -18.34 11.93
N SER A 5 2.47 -19.44 11.27
CA SER A 5 3.49 -20.37 11.76
C SER A 5 4.89 -19.85 11.44
N LYS A 6 5.80 -19.83 12.43
CA LYS A 6 7.20 -19.44 12.24
C LYS A 6 7.91 -20.45 11.32
N LYS A 7 8.55 -19.95 10.26
CA LYS A 7 9.33 -20.77 9.32
C LYS A 7 10.83 -20.58 9.51
N ASP A 8 11.56 -21.64 9.34
CA ASP A 8 13.02 -21.65 9.46
C ASP A 8 13.76 -21.12 8.23
N LEU A 9 13.01 -20.59 7.23
CA LEU A 9 13.58 -20.07 5.99
C LEU A 9 13.59 -18.54 5.99
N PRO A 10 14.66 -17.90 5.47
CA PRO A 10 14.67 -16.47 5.26
C PRO A 10 13.76 -16.08 4.08
N ILE A 11 13.18 -14.87 4.14
CA ILE A 11 12.61 -14.21 2.99
C ILE A 11 13.54 -13.10 2.52
N TYR A 12 13.79 -13.05 1.22
CA TYR A 12 14.45 -11.91 0.58
C TYR A 12 13.38 -10.95 0.06
N TYR A 13 13.60 -9.66 0.20
CA TYR A 13 12.61 -8.69 -0.27
C TYR A 13 13.26 -7.44 -0.85
N HIS A 14 12.55 -6.83 -1.80
CA HIS A 14 12.89 -5.54 -2.37
C HIS A 14 11.75 -4.56 -2.13
N VAL A 15 11.96 -3.66 -1.19
CA VAL A 15 11.11 -2.50 -0.92
C VAL A 15 12.05 -1.32 -0.77
N ASP A 16 12.15 -0.50 -1.82
CA ASP A 16 12.93 0.74 -1.76
C ASP A 16 11.98 1.93 -1.60
N PRO A 17 11.91 2.53 -0.40
CA PRO A 17 11.02 3.67 -0.15
C PRO A 17 11.30 4.88 -1.04
N LEU A 18 12.55 5.10 -1.43
CA LEU A 18 12.93 6.22 -2.30
C LEU A 18 12.51 5.97 -3.74
N ASP A 19 12.78 4.77 -4.27
CA ASP A 19 12.40 4.38 -5.63
C ASP A 19 10.87 4.36 -5.79
N LEU A 20 10.16 3.75 -4.84
CA LEU A 20 8.70 3.70 -4.85
C LEU A 20 8.08 5.10 -4.75
N HIS A 21 8.64 5.98 -3.94
CA HIS A 21 8.18 7.36 -3.84
C HIS A 21 8.44 8.15 -5.13
N ALA A 22 9.63 8.00 -5.73
CA ALA A 22 9.97 8.63 -7.01
C ALA A 22 9.05 8.15 -8.13
N LYS A 23 8.77 6.85 -8.22
CA LYS A 23 7.83 6.28 -9.19
C LYS A 23 6.40 6.82 -8.99
N ALA A 24 5.95 6.91 -7.74
CA ALA A 24 4.64 7.48 -7.43
C ALA A 24 4.53 8.94 -7.90
N LEU A 25 5.58 9.74 -7.72
CA LEU A 25 5.62 11.13 -8.19
C LEU A 25 5.67 11.24 -9.71
N LEU A 26 6.44 10.39 -10.38
CA LEU A 26 6.55 10.40 -11.85
C LEU A 26 5.26 9.97 -12.53
N ASN A 27 4.53 9.03 -11.94
CA ASN A 27 3.26 8.53 -12.45
C ASN A 27 2.07 9.44 -12.09
N ALA A 28 2.29 10.40 -11.21
CA ALA A 28 1.32 11.42 -10.88
C ALA A 28 1.28 12.42 -12.04
N GLY A 29 0.25 12.35 -12.85
CA GLY A 29 0.01 13.36 -13.89
C GLY A 29 -0.13 14.77 -13.31
N PRO A 30 -0.13 15.81 -14.14
CA PRO A 30 -0.38 17.18 -13.71
C PRO A 30 -1.81 17.29 -13.19
N GLY A 31 -2.00 17.17 -11.87
CA GLY A 31 -3.30 17.25 -11.21
C GLY A 31 -3.17 17.70 -9.76
N PHE A 32 -4.28 18.21 -9.21
CA PHE A 32 -4.37 18.66 -7.82
C PHE A 32 -4.50 17.51 -6.80
N ASP A 33 -4.00 16.31 -7.12
CA ASP A 33 -4.12 15.16 -6.24
C ASP A 33 -3.02 15.17 -5.17
N PHE A 34 -3.29 15.88 -4.09
CA PHE A 34 -2.50 15.81 -2.87
C PHE A 34 -3.30 15.03 -1.81
N PRO A 35 -2.67 14.12 -1.10
CA PRO A 35 -1.26 13.74 -1.07
C PRO A 35 -0.98 12.40 -1.78
N TYR A 36 0.09 12.33 -2.53
CA TYR A 36 0.71 11.08 -2.96
C TYR A 36 1.03 10.17 -1.76
N PRO A 37 1.30 8.88 -1.98
CA PRO A 37 1.85 8.04 -0.93
C PRO A 37 3.07 8.71 -0.32
N SER A 38 3.04 8.96 0.98
CA SER A 38 4.17 9.56 1.65
C SER A 38 5.32 8.57 1.72
N ARG A 39 6.54 9.07 1.80
CA ARG A 39 7.70 8.22 2.05
C ARG A 39 7.51 7.34 3.28
N GLU A 40 6.86 7.86 4.33
CA GLU A 40 6.52 7.14 5.55
C GLU A 40 5.67 5.88 5.27
N SER A 41 4.75 5.94 4.30
CA SER A 41 3.94 4.78 3.91
C SER A 41 4.80 3.64 3.35
N PHE A 42 5.83 3.98 2.59
CA PHE A 42 6.77 2.99 2.04
C PHE A 42 7.76 2.49 3.08
N GLU A 43 8.19 3.34 4.00
CA GLU A 43 9.02 2.94 5.14
C GLU A 43 8.26 1.97 6.06
N GLU A 44 6.96 2.20 6.27
CA GLU A 44 6.14 1.29 7.06
C GLU A 44 5.92 -0.06 6.35
N LEU A 45 5.81 -0.04 5.02
CA LEU A 45 5.78 -1.25 4.21
C LEU A 45 7.09 -2.05 4.38
N GLN A 46 8.24 -1.38 4.33
CA GLN A 46 9.55 -1.99 4.56
C GLN A 46 9.65 -2.57 5.98
N ARG A 47 9.18 -1.84 7.01
CA ARG A 47 9.11 -2.31 8.39
C ARG A 47 8.23 -3.56 8.53
N ALA A 48 7.08 -3.60 7.82
CA ALA A 48 6.20 -4.77 7.85
C ALA A 48 6.89 -6.04 7.36
N PHE A 49 7.82 -5.94 6.41
CA PHE A 49 8.68 -7.07 6.02
C PHE A 49 9.73 -7.39 7.08
N ALA A 50 10.41 -6.39 7.62
CA ALA A 50 11.45 -6.58 8.63
C ALA A 50 10.90 -7.18 9.93
N ASP A 51 9.70 -6.76 10.34
CA ASP A 51 9.05 -7.18 11.58
C ASP A 51 8.26 -8.48 11.44
N THR A 52 8.26 -9.09 10.25
CA THR A 52 7.48 -10.31 10.06
C THR A 52 8.05 -11.48 10.87
N HIS A 53 7.17 -12.11 11.64
CA HIS A 53 7.52 -13.29 12.45
C HIS A 53 7.29 -14.63 11.72
N ILE A 54 6.91 -14.57 10.44
CA ILE A 54 6.61 -15.74 9.62
C ILE A 54 7.88 -16.45 9.18
N PHE A 55 8.95 -15.69 8.98
CA PHE A 55 10.25 -16.16 8.51
C PHE A 55 11.28 -16.07 9.64
N SER A 56 12.37 -16.83 9.49
CA SER A 56 13.49 -16.74 10.44
C SER A 56 14.17 -15.37 10.37
N GLU A 57 14.25 -14.81 9.17
CA GLU A 57 14.89 -13.54 8.88
C GLU A 57 14.30 -12.93 7.62
N ALA A 58 14.22 -11.60 7.57
CA ALA A 58 13.87 -10.83 6.38
C ALA A 58 15.10 -10.05 5.89
N ILE A 59 15.57 -10.39 4.69
CA ILE A 59 16.83 -9.89 4.13
C ILE A 59 16.53 -8.97 2.94
N PRO A 60 16.91 -7.69 2.99
CA PRO A 60 16.81 -6.81 1.83
C PRO A 60 17.69 -7.30 0.68
N ALA A 61 17.12 -7.40 -0.53
CA ALA A 61 17.87 -7.84 -1.71
C ALA A 61 17.30 -7.17 -2.97
N SER A 62 18.16 -6.70 -3.85
CA SER A 62 17.76 -6.03 -5.10
C SER A 62 17.38 -7.00 -6.21
N SER A 63 17.62 -8.29 -6.05
CA SER A 63 17.31 -9.30 -7.06
C SER A 63 17.01 -10.66 -6.43
N PRO A 64 16.22 -11.52 -7.10
CA PRO A 64 15.90 -12.85 -6.61
C PRO A 64 17.15 -13.72 -6.42
N PRO A 65 17.37 -14.34 -5.24
CA PRO A 65 18.47 -15.26 -5.00
C PRO A 65 18.29 -16.54 -5.82
N ALA A 66 19.39 -17.30 -6.01
CA ALA A 66 19.35 -18.57 -6.74
C ALA A 66 18.44 -19.60 -6.07
N LYS A 67 18.38 -19.59 -4.74
CA LYS A 67 17.51 -20.43 -3.91
C LYS A 67 16.85 -19.58 -2.84
N GLY A 68 15.59 -19.86 -2.55
CA GLY A 68 14.83 -19.17 -1.50
C GLY A 68 13.60 -18.48 -2.01
N ILE A 69 12.95 -17.75 -1.12
CA ILE A 69 11.74 -16.97 -1.38
C ILE A 69 12.14 -15.49 -1.50
N TYR A 70 11.66 -14.85 -2.54
CA TYR A 70 11.90 -13.42 -2.76
C TYR A 70 10.58 -12.72 -3.10
N CYS A 71 10.41 -11.53 -2.58
CA CYS A 71 9.27 -10.67 -2.87
C CYS A 71 9.75 -9.30 -3.35
N SER A 72 9.32 -8.90 -4.54
CA SER A 72 9.45 -7.51 -5.01
C SER A 72 8.13 -6.78 -4.84
N VAL A 73 8.19 -5.56 -4.36
CA VAL A 73 7.00 -4.71 -4.22
C VAL A 73 7.09 -3.56 -5.19
N ASP A 74 6.02 -3.37 -5.96
CA ASP A 74 5.80 -2.20 -6.80
C ASP A 74 4.52 -1.49 -6.40
N VAL A 75 4.47 -0.18 -6.61
CA VAL A 75 3.31 0.65 -6.25
C VAL A 75 2.94 1.54 -7.43
N THR A 76 1.72 1.36 -7.92
CA THR A 76 1.16 2.22 -8.96
C THR A 76 0.14 3.15 -8.34
N HIS A 77 0.36 4.45 -8.52
CA HIS A 77 -0.57 5.49 -8.10
C HIS A 77 -1.47 5.89 -9.27
N THR A 78 -2.79 5.73 -9.09
CA THR A 78 -3.78 6.21 -10.07
C THR A 78 -4.39 7.50 -9.52
N PRO A 79 -4.15 8.65 -10.18
CA PRO A 79 -4.66 9.93 -9.73
C PRO A 79 -6.19 10.00 -9.81
N GLN A 80 -6.75 10.94 -9.10
CA GLN A 80 -8.17 11.27 -9.14
C GLN A 80 -8.59 11.73 -10.55
N SER A 81 -9.82 11.43 -10.94
CA SER A 81 -10.36 11.98 -12.18
C SER A 81 -10.49 13.51 -12.10
N GLU A 82 -10.24 14.21 -13.21
CA GLU A 82 -10.35 15.68 -13.29
C GLU A 82 -11.71 16.21 -12.84
N LEU A 83 -12.79 15.47 -13.15
CA LEU A 83 -14.16 15.82 -12.73
C LEU A 83 -14.29 15.81 -11.20
N ALA A 84 -13.74 14.81 -10.53
CA ALA A 84 -13.79 14.73 -9.07
C ALA A 84 -12.96 15.84 -8.41
N GLY A 85 -11.83 16.22 -9.01
CA GLY A 85 -11.03 17.39 -8.60
C GLY A 85 -11.79 18.70 -8.76
N GLY A 86 -12.50 18.87 -9.88
CA GLY A 86 -13.35 20.02 -10.15
C GLY A 86 -14.49 20.19 -9.15
N PHE A 87 -15.16 19.10 -8.78
CA PHE A 87 -16.20 19.12 -7.74
C PHE A 87 -15.66 19.49 -6.35
N ALA A 88 -14.50 18.96 -5.98
CA ALA A 88 -13.85 19.31 -4.72
C ALA A 88 -13.49 20.79 -4.66
N PHE A 89 -12.94 21.35 -5.75
CA PHE A 89 -12.62 22.78 -5.86
C PHE A 89 -13.88 23.65 -5.79
N ALA A 90 -14.95 23.31 -6.51
CA ALA A 90 -16.22 24.03 -6.46
C ALA A 90 -16.82 24.03 -5.05
N SER A 91 -16.76 22.92 -4.33
CA SER A 91 -17.24 22.83 -2.95
C SER A 91 -16.45 23.74 -2.00
N ILE A 92 -15.12 23.79 -2.13
CA ILE A 92 -14.27 24.67 -1.33
C ILE A 92 -14.59 26.13 -1.66
N SER A 93 -14.77 26.47 -2.93
CA SER A 93 -15.11 27.83 -3.38
C SER A 93 -16.47 28.30 -2.87
N LEU A 94 -17.39 27.38 -2.62
CA LEU A 94 -18.71 27.63 -2.02
C LEU A 94 -18.67 27.48 -0.48
N LEU A 95 -17.52 27.68 0.16
CA LEU A 95 -17.33 27.60 1.61
C LEU A 95 -17.77 26.25 2.22
N GLY A 96 -17.74 25.19 1.44
CA GLY A 96 -18.12 23.86 1.90
C GLY A 96 -19.61 23.65 2.16
N ILE A 97 -20.47 24.55 1.68
CA ILE A 97 -21.94 24.44 1.82
C ILE A 97 -22.47 23.24 1.02
N THR A 98 -21.86 22.95 -0.13
CA THR A 98 -22.19 21.76 -0.93
C THR A 98 -21.33 20.58 -0.51
N PRO A 99 -21.92 19.37 -0.32
CA PRO A 99 -21.15 18.19 -0.04
C PRO A 99 -20.29 17.84 -1.26
N ALA A 100 -18.98 17.79 -1.08
CA ALA A 100 -18.08 17.20 -2.06
C ALA A 100 -17.63 15.84 -1.56
N TYR A 101 -18.00 14.82 -2.30
CA TYR A 101 -17.53 13.45 -2.10
C TYR A 101 -16.65 13.09 -3.29
N SER A 102 -15.42 12.78 -3.01
CA SER A 102 -14.46 12.41 -4.02
C SER A 102 -13.79 11.10 -3.60
N ALA A 103 -13.99 10.04 -4.38
CA ALA A 103 -13.08 8.91 -4.36
C ALA A 103 -11.77 9.42 -4.97
N SER A 104 -10.85 9.81 -4.12
CA SER A 104 -9.56 10.31 -4.54
C SER A 104 -8.67 9.16 -5.03
N SER A 105 -7.41 9.33 -5.17
CA SER A 105 -6.42 8.39 -5.65
C SER A 105 -6.58 6.94 -5.18
N VAL A 106 -6.25 6.02 -6.06
CA VAL A 106 -6.12 4.60 -5.74
C VAL A 106 -4.64 4.23 -5.86
N ASP A 107 -4.08 3.71 -4.77
CA ASP A 107 -2.75 3.11 -4.79
C ASP A 107 -2.91 1.61 -4.97
N THR A 108 -2.30 1.06 -6.01
CA THR A 108 -2.25 -0.37 -6.26
C THR A 108 -0.87 -0.88 -5.87
N LEU A 109 -0.83 -1.71 -4.82
CA LEU A 109 0.39 -2.38 -4.39
C LEU A 109 0.45 -3.76 -5.06
N GLN A 110 1.53 -4.01 -5.79
CA GLN A 110 1.79 -5.30 -6.44
C GLN A 110 2.96 -5.99 -5.73
N PHE A 111 2.70 -7.20 -5.22
CA PHE A 111 3.70 -8.04 -4.60
C PHE A 111 4.01 -9.20 -5.54
N GLU A 112 5.17 -9.17 -6.15
CA GLU A 112 5.65 -10.25 -7.02
C GLU A 112 6.43 -11.28 -6.21
N LEU A 113 5.90 -12.48 -6.11
CA LEU A 113 6.50 -13.58 -5.38
C LEU A 113 7.33 -14.46 -6.30
N TYR A 114 8.58 -14.65 -5.93
CA TYR A 114 9.53 -15.54 -6.62
C TYR A 114 9.97 -16.66 -5.68
N VAL A 115 10.08 -17.86 -6.22
CA VAL A 115 10.66 -19.02 -5.55
C VAL A 115 11.76 -19.56 -6.45
N ASN A 116 13.00 -19.60 -5.96
CA ASN A 116 14.18 -20.07 -6.71
C ASN A 116 14.34 -19.35 -8.08
N LYS A 117 14.25 -18.03 -8.10
CA LYS A 117 14.28 -17.14 -9.29
C LYS A 117 13.07 -17.23 -10.21
N GLU A 118 12.17 -18.16 -10.01
CA GLU A 118 10.98 -18.27 -10.84
C GLU A 118 9.83 -17.45 -10.24
N ARG A 119 9.23 -16.55 -11.03
CA ARG A 119 8.06 -15.79 -10.61
C ARG A 119 6.86 -16.74 -10.51
N LYS A 120 6.30 -16.90 -9.33
CA LYS A 120 5.19 -17.81 -9.05
C LYS A 120 3.85 -17.12 -9.11
N LYS A 121 3.74 -15.95 -8.50
CA LYS A 121 2.46 -15.25 -8.40
C LYS A 121 2.66 -13.75 -8.19
N VAL A 122 1.68 -12.99 -8.64
CA VAL A 122 1.52 -11.56 -8.35
C VAL A 122 0.26 -11.38 -7.52
N TYR A 123 0.38 -10.68 -6.41
CA TYR A 123 -0.73 -10.28 -5.56
C TYR A 123 -0.94 -8.78 -5.70
N GLU A 124 -2.18 -8.38 -5.88
CA GLU A 124 -2.54 -6.97 -6.06
C GLU A 124 -3.52 -6.54 -4.97
N TYR A 125 -3.17 -5.46 -4.27
CA TYR A 125 -4.01 -4.86 -3.25
C TYR A 125 -4.25 -3.40 -3.56
N ARG A 126 -5.52 -2.99 -3.52
CA ARG A 126 -5.93 -1.62 -3.81
C ARG A 126 -6.21 -0.88 -2.52
N VAL A 127 -5.49 0.20 -2.31
CA VAL A 127 -5.69 1.14 -1.21
C VAL A 127 -6.41 2.37 -1.76
N THR A 128 -7.69 2.48 -1.48
CA THR A 128 -8.50 3.61 -1.91
C THR A 128 -8.61 4.64 -0.80
N LYS A 129 -8.25 5.88 -1.08
CA LYS A 129 -8.47 6.99 -0.18
C LYS A 129 -9.74 7.72 -0.60
N VAL A 130 -10.70 7.80 0.32
CA VAL A 130 -11.93 8.55 0.13
C VAL A 130 -11.83 9.85 0.89
N LYS A 131 -12.10 10.96 0.23
CA LYS A 131 -12.18 12.29 0.86
C LYS A 131 -13.62 12.79 0.76
N GLY A 132 -14.18 13.22 1.88
CA GLY A 132 -15.42 13.95 1.93
C GLY A 132 -15.17 15.33 2.55
N THR A 133 -15.63 16.38 1.90
CA THR A 133 -15.55 17.74 2.42
C THR A 133 -16.95 18.30 2.51
N TRP A 134 -17.40 18.54 3.72
CA TRP A 134 -18.70 19.17 3.96
C TRP A 134 -18.71 19.84 5.33
N ILE A 135 -19.12 21.12 5.40
CA ILE A 135 -19.11 21.88 6.65
C ILE A 135 -20.02 21.28 7.72
N VAL A 136 -21.11 20.61 7.31
CA VAL A 136 -22.04 19.93 8.24
C VAL A 136 -21.38 18.73 8.95
N LEU A 137 -20.27 18.22 8.43
CA LEU A 137 -19.50 17.14 9.08
C LEU A 137 -18.53 17.64 10.16
N LEU A 138 -18.35 18.94 10.35
CA LEU A 138 -17.44 19.48 11.39
C LEU A 138 -17.76 18.92 12.80
N PRO A 139 -19.03 18.81 13.23
CA PRO A 139 -19.33 18.20 14.52
C PRO A 139 -18.92 16.74 14.64
N PHE A 140 -18.71 16.06 13.51
CA PHE A 140 -18.31 14.65 13.41
C PHE A 140 -16.85 14.46 13.03
N ALA A 141 -16.05 15.54 13.01
CA ALA A 141 -14.64 15.46 12.64
C ALA A 141 -13.82 14.49 13.51
N TRP A 142 -14.28 14.21 14.74
CA TRP A 142 -13.68 13.21 15.63
C TRP A 142 -13.73 11.78 15.07
N ILE A 143 -14.66 11.47 14.15
CA ILE A 143 -14.72 10.15 13.47
C ILE A 143 -13.45 9.90 12.67
N ASN A 144 -12.80 10.95 12.15
CA ASN A 144 -11.54 10.82 11.41
C ASN A 144 -10.39 10.29 12.27
N LEU A 145 -10.50 10.37 13.60
CA LEU A 145 -9.52 9.79 14.51
C LEU A 145 -9.53 8.26 14.49
N PHE A 146 -10.61 7.65 13.99
CA PHE A 146 -10.76 6.19 13.90
C PHE A 146 -10.60 5.66 12.47
N THR A 147 -10.34 6.53 11.50
CA THR A 147 -10.08 6.09 10.13
C THR A 147 -8.62 5.64 9.99
N PRO A 148 -8.36 4.44 9.46
CA PRO A 148 -6.99 3.96 9.27
C PRO A 148 -6.20 4.95 8.42
N SER A 149 -4.98 5.24 8.83
CA SER A 149 -4.08 6.05 8.03
C SER A 149 -3.67 5.28 6.76
N ARG A 150 -3.20 6.02 5.73
CA ARG A 150 -2.64 5.38 4.52
C ARG A 150 -1.47 4.45 4.86
N THR A 151 -0.68 4.84 5.83
CA THR A 151 0.46 4.09 6.37
C THR A 151 0.01 2.75 6.96
N GLU A 152 -1.07 2.75 7.76
CA GLU A 152 -1.67 1.52 8.28
C GLU A 152 -2.27 0.64 7.19
N ALA A 153 -2.85 1.24 6.14
CA ALA A 153 -3.38 0.48 5.01
C ALA A 153 -2.26 -0.24 4.22
N PHE A 154 -1.09 0.38 4.05
CA PHE A 154 0.07 -0.25 3.42
C PHE A 154 0.60 -1.42 4.25
N ARG A 155 0.68 -1.24 5.57
CA ARG A 155 1.04 -2.31 6.50
C ARG A 155 0.02 -3.46 6.46
N ALA A 156 -1.27 -3.15 6.41
CA ALA A 156 -2.33 -4.15 6.30
C ALA A 156 -2.25 -4.92 4.97
N ALA A 157 -1.92 -4.26 3.86
CA ALA A 157 -1.71 -4.91 2.57
C ALA A 157 -0.53 -5.89 2.61
N ALA A 158 0.60 -5.52 3.23
CA ALA A 158 1.73 -6.43 3.43
C ALA A 158 1.33 -7.64 4.28
N HIS A 159 0.59 -7.41 5.37
CA HIS A 159 0.11 -8.49 6.22
C HIS A 159 -0.83 -9.44 5.46
N GLN A 160 -1.73 -8.88 4.65
CA GLN A 160 -2.65 -9.68 3.82
C GLN A 160 -1.88 -10.51 2.78
N PHE A 161 -0.85 -9.92 2.16
CA PHE A 161 0.03 -10.65 1.25
C PHE A 161 0.65 -11.89 1.92
N PHE A 162 1.16 -11.76 3.14
CA PHE A 162 1.73 -12.89 3.87
C PHE A 162 0.69 -13.99 4.12
N LEU A 163 -0.52 -13.61 4.52
CA LEU A 163 -1.62 -14.56 4.74
C LEU A 163 -2.02 -15.29 3.45
N ASP A 164 -2.16 -14.55 2.36
CA ASP A 164 -2.57 -15.11 1.08
C ASP A 164 -1.49 -16.02 0.49
N ALA A 165 -0.22 -15.66 0.56
CA ALA A 165 0.89 -16.47 0.10
C ALA A 165 1.09 -17.74 0.96
N GLU A 166 0.80 -17.67 2.26
CA GLU A 166 0.77 -18.85 3.12
C GLU A 166 -0.39 -19.78 2.77
N ARG A 167 -1.59 -19.24 2.57
CA ARG A 167 -2.77 -20.00 2.15
C ARG A 167 -2.54 -20.71 0.82
N ASP A 168 -1.87 -20.05 -0.13
CA ASP A 168 -1.52 -20.61 -1.43
C ASP A 168 -0.39 -21.65 -1.36
N GLY A 169 0.23 -21.82 -0.19
CA GLY A 169 1.20 -22.87 0.07
C GLY A 169 2.64 -22.52 -0.25
N TYR A 170 2.94 -21.29 -0.70
CA TYR A 170 4.30 -20.87 -1.05
C TYR A 170 5.25 -20.81 0.15
N PHE A 171 4.70 -20.64 1.34
CA PHE A 171 5.45 -20.59 2.59
C PHE A 171 5.43 -21.92 3.35
N LYS A 172 4.88 -22.99 2.76
CA LYS A 172 4.96 -24.33 3.35
C LYS A 172 6.32 -24.94 3.10
N LYS A 173 6.86 -25.59 4.12
CA LYS A 173 8.04 -26.46 3.98
C LYS A 173 7.66 -27.61 3.05
N GLY A 174 8.39 -27.78 1.95
CA GLY A 174 8.30 -28.96 1.11
C GLY A 174 8.86 -30.17 1.86
#